data_288bf8e1d664d6a93dec9057b02ecfd5
#
_entry.id   288bf8e1d664d6a93dec9057b02ecfd5
#
_cell.length_a   1.000
_cell.length_b   1.000
_cell.length_c   1.000
_cell.angle_alpha   90.00
_cell.angle_beta   90.00
_cell.angle_gamma   90.00
#
_symmetry.space_group_name_H-M   'P 1'
#
loop_
_entity.id
_entity.type
_entity.pdbx_description
1 polymer ?
#
loop_
_entity_poly.entity_id
_entity_poly.type
_entity_poly.pdbx_seq_one_letter_code
_entity_poly.pdbx_strand_id
1 'polypeptide(L)'
;DDVRNVHWLSSAKTGSLMIRQYEATRRTDTALTISVNPDDYIDSQEFELAVSVHASIGVQCLQQNRPVTAHAGSTHAIPRNATEFLDGCSGIDPDIDDNPNLAQTTLEHAPDASFYFFTVGRLKTIDDIKHMVLALPRSATCVVLQAATGQPRAIKRYSDFTLATVGDLNDLPMIMGVLA
;
A
#
# COMPACT_ATOMS: atom_id res chain seq x y z
N ASP A 1 17.52 35.81 -1.95
CA ASP A 1 17.20 36.03 -2.48
C ASP A 1 17.02 36.34 -2.86
N ASP A 2 17.26 36.27 -2.84
CA ASP A 2 16.88 36.71 -3.41
C ASP A 2 16.22 36.97 -3.77
N VAL A 3 16.18 37.06 -3.51
CA VAL A 3 15.39 37.42 -3.85
C VAL A 3 14.77 38.29 -3.80
N ARG A 4 14.91 38.94 -3.64
CA ARG A 4 14.21 39.68 -3.74
C ARG A 4 14.08 40.32 -4.75
N ASN A 5 14.67 40.33 -5.31
CA ASN A 5 14.55 40.66 -6.33
C ASN A 5 13.79 40.18 -6.83
N VAL A 6 13.40 39.91 -6.22
CA VAL A 6 12.68 39.48 -6.53
C VAL A 6 12.21 39.66 -7.30
N HIS A 7 12.51 39.88 -7.49
CA HIS A 7 11.86 39.89 -8.41
C HIS A 7 10.59 39.19 -8.36
N TRP A 8 9.49 39.76 -8.51
CA TRP A 8 8.18 39.12 -8.51
C TRP A 8 8.08 37.99 -9.55
N LEU A 9 8.74 38.13 -10.69
CA LEU A 9 8.80 37.09 -11.71
C LEU A 9 9.52 35.82 -11.19
N SER A 10 10.62 36.04 -10.49
CA SER A 10 11.35 34.92 -9.86
C SER A 10 10.56 34.32 -8.72
N SER A 11 9.87 35.14 -7.95
CA SER A 11 9.00 34.64 -6.87
C SER A 11 7.85 33.82 -7.40
N ALA A 12 7.24 34.20 -8.50
CA ALA A 12 6.19 33.42 -9.15
C ALA A 12 6.69 32.06 -9.62
N LYS A 13 7.87 32.01 -10.21
CA LYS A 13 8.49 30.75 -10.62
C LYS A 13 8.84 29.88 -9.43
N THR A 14 9.38 30.45 -8.38
CA THR A 14 9.73 29.74 -7.16
C THR A 14 8.49 29.17 -6.47
N GLY A 15 7.43 29.96 -6.37
CA GLY A 15 6.17 29.52 -5.81
C GLY A 15 5.57 28.35 -6.57
N SER A 16 5.56 28.45 -7.90
CA SER A 16 5.07 27.37 -8.76
C SER A 16 5.90 26.09 -8.60
N LEU A 17 7.21 26.22 -8.50
CA LEU A 17 8.12 25.10 -8.29
C LEU A 17 7.90 24.45 -6.92
N MET A 18 7.74 25.25 -5.88
CA MET A 18 7.47 24.75 -4.53
C MET A 18 6.15 24.00 -4.44
N ILE A 19 5.10 24.51 -5.06
CA ILE A 19 3.80 23.82 -5.12
C ILE A 19 3.95 22.47 -5.81
N ARG A 20 4.65 22.42 -6.92
CA ARG A 20 4.88 21.19 -7.66
C ARG A 20 5.66 20.17 -6.83
N GLN A 21 6.69 20.59 -6.11
CA GLN A 21 7.47 19.77 -5.21
C GLN A 21 6.61 19.22 -4.08
N TYR A 22 5.79 20.05 -3.47
CA TYR A 22 4.88 19.65 -2.41
C TYR A 22 3.89 18.59 -2.88
N GLU A 23 3.27 18.79 -4.04
CA GLU A 23 2.34 17.82 -4.62
C GLU A 23 3.02 16.48 -4.93
N ALA A 24 4.23 16.52 -5.49
CA ALA A 24 5.01 15.32 -5.75
C ALA A 24 5.30 14.55 -4.47
N THR A 25 5.72 15.24 -3.40
CA THR A 25 5.97 14.63 -2.11
C THR A 25 4.72 13.97 -1.55
N ARG A 26 3.58 14.65 -1.59
CA ARG A 26 2.32 14.11 -1.10
C ARG A 26 1.87 12.87 -1.86
N ARG A 27 2.19 12.78 -3.15
CA ARG A 27 1.75 11.67 -3.99
C ARG A 27 2.67 10.47 -3.95
N THR A 28 3.81 10.57 -3.29
CA THR A 28 4.81 9.50 -3.32
C THR A 28 4.77 8.59 -2.12
N ASP A 29 4.26 9.06 -0.99
CA ASP A 29 4.28 8.28 0.24
C ASP A 29 3.25 7.16 0.19
N THR A 30 3.74 5.93 0.32
CA THR A 30 2.93 4.71 0.25
C THR A 30 3.13 3.87 1.50
N ALA A 31 2.03 3.51 2.14
CA ALA A 31 2.02 2.52 3.21
C ALA A 31 1.51 1.19 2.65
N LEU A 32 2.24 0.14 2.91
CA LEU A 32 2.00 -1.18 2.35
C LEU A 32 1.98 -2.21 3.48
N THR A 33 0.83 -2.83 3.72
CA THR A 33 0.63 -3.74 4.85
C THR A 33 0.04 -5.06 4.37
N ILE A 34 0.59 -6.16 4.86
CA ILE A 34 0.05 -7.50 4.61
C ILE A 34 -0.43 -8.11 5.92
N SER A 35 -1.59 -8.79 5.88
CA SER A 35 -2.03 -9.65 6.97
C SER A 35 -1.16 -10.91 6.98
N VAL A 36 -0.57 -11.21 8.12
CA VAL A 36 0.18 -12.46 8.31
C VAL A 36 -0.59 -13.47 9.17
N ASN A 37 -1.82 -13.15 9.56
CA ASN A 37 -2.66 -14.09 10.29
C ASN A 37 -3.12 -15.22 9.35
N PRO A 38 -2.73 -16.48 9.64
CA PRO A 38 -3.11 -17.60 8.77
C PRO A 38 -4.62 -17.81 8.67
N ASP A 39 -5.41 -17.33 9.64
CA ASP A 39 -6.86 -17.45 9.64
C ASP A 39 -7.53 -16.59 8.56
N ASP A 40 -6.83 -15.63 7.99
CA ASP A 40 -7.33 -14.83 6.87
C ASP A 40 -7.26 -15.58 5.53
N TYR A 41 -6.57 -16.71 5.47
CA TYR A 41 -6.25 -17.45 4.25
C TYR A 41 -6.80 -18.87 4.30
N ILE A 42 -7.20 -19.40 3.14
CA ILE A 42 -7.70 -20.79 3.07
C ILE A 42 -6.60 -21.82 3.26
N ASP A 43 -5.38 -21.50 2.83
CA ASP A 43 -4.22 -22.38 2.91
C ASP A 43 -2.91 -21.59 2.75
N SER A 44 -1.80 -22.32 2.82
CA SER A 44 -0.47 -21.72 2.68
C SER A 44 -0.18 -21.19 1.28
N GLN A 45 -0.79 -21.75 0.24
CA GLN A 45 -0.62 -21.26 -1.13
C GLN A 45 -1.24 -19.87 -1.29
N GLU A 46 -2.39 -19.65 -0.69
CA GLU A 46 -3.04 -18.33 -0.72
C GLU A 46 -2.22 -17.30 0.06
N PHE A 47 -1.63 -17.71 1.18
CA PHE A 47 -0.72 -16.85 1.92
C PHE A 47 0.50 -16.49 1.05
N GLU A 48 1.10 -17.45 0.36
CA GLU A 48 2.23 -17.20 -0.54
C GLU A 48 1.84 -16.28 -1.71
N LEU A 49 0.64 -16.42 -2.23
CA LEU A 49 0.11 -15.48 -3.24
C LEU A 49 0.04 -14.07 -2.66
N ALA A 50 -0.45 -13.91 -1.44
CA ALA A 50 -0.54 -12.62 -0.78
C ALA A 50 0.85 -11.99 -0.59
N VAL A 51 1.84 -12.77 -0.15
CA VAL A 51 3.23 -12.30 -0.02
C VAL A 51 3.77 -11.84 -1.37
N SER A 52 3.50 -12.59 -2.43
CA SER A 52 3.93 -12.23 -3.79
C SER A 52 3.27 -10.95 -4.29
N VAL A 53 1.98 -10.75 -3.99
CA VAL A 53 1.25 -9.52 -4.33
C VAL A 53 1.85 -8.33 -3.57
N HIS A 54 2.05 -8.47 -2.28
CA HIS A 54 2.66 -7.45 -1.42
C HIS A 54 4.05 -7.07 -1.93
N ALA A 55 4.89 -8.06 -2.21
CA ALA A 55 6.24 -7.85 -2.74
C ALA A 55 6.22 -7.12 -4.09
N SER A 56 5.32 -7.52 -4.99
CA SER A 56 5.24 -6.94 -6.34
C SER A 56 4.83 -5.48 -6.31
N ILE A 57 3.88 -5.11 -5.45
CA ILE A 57 3.44 -3.71 -5.31
C ILE A 57 4.57 -2.85 -4.74
N GLY A 58 5.24 -3.32 -3.71
CA GLY A 58 6.35 -2.58 -3.10
C GLY A 58 7.50 -2.37 -4.06
N VAL A 59 7.88 -3.41 -4.81
CA VAL A 59 8.92 -3.30 -5.85
C VAL A 59 8.54 -2.25 -6.88
N GLN A 60 7.31 -2.27 -7.37
CA GLN A 60 6.84 -1.30 -8.36
C GLN A 60 6.90 0.13 -7.82
N CYS A 61 6.46 0.35 -6.59
CA CYS A 61 6.53 1.67 -5.95
C CYS A 61 7.98 2.16 -5.87
N LEU A 62 8.89 1.31 -5.41
CA LEU A 62 10.30 1.66 -5.27
C LEU A 62 10.97 1.94 -6.61
N GLN A 63 10.64 1.17 -7.65
CA GLN A 63 11.14 1.40 -8.99
C GLN A 63 10.62 2.72 -9.59
N GLN A 64 9.49 3.20 -9.13
CA GLN A 64 8.92 4.49 -9.51
C GLN A 64 9.36 5.64 -8.58
N ASN A 65 10.35 5.39 -7.74
CA ASN A 65 10.87 6.35 -6.75
C ASN A 65 9.81 6.83 -5.76
N ARG A 66 8.88 5.96 -5.40
CA ARG A 66 7.88 6.23 -4.36
C ARG A 66 8.38 5.63 -3.05
N PRO A 67 8.55 6.41 -1.99
CA PRO A 67 8.91 5.87 -0.68
C PRO A 67 7.84 4.91 -0.17
N VAL A 68 8.30 3.81 0.41
CA VAL A 68 7.43 2.76 0.95
C VAL A 68 7.70 2.58 2.43
N THR A 69 6.64 2.56 3.24
CA THR A 69 6.67 2.05 4.59
C THR A 69 5.89 0.73 4.60
N ALA A 70 6.58 -0.36 4.85
CA ALA A 70 6.00 -1.70 4.75
C ALA A 70 5.80 -2.31 6.14
N HIS A 71 4.67 -3.01 6.31
CA HIS A 71 4.31 -3.70 7.56
C HIS A 71 3.93 -5.13 7.27
N ALA A 72 4.45 -6.04 8.08
CA ALA A 72 4.08 -7.46 8.07
C ALA A 72 4.09 -7.94 9.52
N GLY A 73 2.91 -8.20 10.08
CA GLY A 73 2.78 -8.55 11.48
C GLY A 73 3.30 -7.44 12.40
N SER A 74 4.17 -7.80 13.33
CA SER A 74 4.78 -6.86 14.27
C SER A 74 5.98 -6.11 13.69
N THR A 75 6.40 -6.42 12.46
CA THR A 75 7.57 -5.80 11.85
C THR A 75 7.18 -4.70 10.88
N HIS A 76 8.00 -3.66 10.82
CA HIS A 76 7.88 -2.62 9.81
C HIS A 76 9.26 -2.29 9.24
N ALA A 77 9.29 -1.79 8.01
CA ALA A 77 10.53 -1.42 7.35
C ALA A 77 10.29 -0.25 6.40
N ILE A 78 11.34 0.55 6.21
CA ILE A 78 11.38 1.59 5.20
C ILE A 78 12.52 1.22 4.25
N PRO A 79 12.27 0.35 3.27
CA PRO A 79 13.32 -0.15 2.37
C PRO A 79 13.83 0.97 1.46
N ARG A 80 15.13 0.96 1.21
CA ARG A 80 15.78 1.96 0.37
C ARG A 80 15.69 1.63 -1.11
N ASN A 81 15.51 0.36 -1.43
CA ASN A 81 15.46 -0.13 -2.80
C ASN A 81 14.71 -1.45 -2.88
N ALA A 82 14.43 -1.88 -4.11
CA ALA A 82 13.67 -3.10 -4.37
C ALA A 82 14.34 -4.36 -3.82
N THR A 83 15.67 -4.46 -3.90
CA THR A 83 16.40 -5.62 -3.40
C THR A 83 16.25 -5.76 -1.89
N GLU A 84 16.43 -4.67 -1.17
CA GLU A 84 16.25 -4.65 0.29
C GLU A 84 14.82 -5.05 0.69
N PHE A 85 13.85 -4.55 -0.06
CA PHE A 85 12.45 -4.90 0.19
C PHE A 85 12.16 -6.38 -0.07
N LEU A 86 12.66 -6.94 -1.17
CA LEU A 86 12.48 -8.35 -1.49
C LEU A 86 13.15 -9.27 -0.46
N ASP A 87 14.31 -8.89 0.03
CA ASP A 87 14.99 -9.62 1.10
C ASP A 87 14.12 -9.66 2.36
N GLY A 88 13.50 -8.53 2.70
CA GLY A 88 12.56 -8.47 3.82
C GLY A 88 11.32 -9.33 3.59
N CYS A 89 10.77 -9.34 2.39
CA CYS A 89 9.59 -10.14 2.06
C CYS A 89 9.86 -11.65 2.16
N SER A 90 11.07 -12.09 1.87
CA SER A 90 11.43 -13.50 1.97
C SER A 90 11.36 -14.05 3.40
N GLY A 91 11.38 -13.17 4.40
CA GLY A 91 11.27 -13.53 5.81
C GLY A 91 9.87 -13.38 6.40
N ILE A 92 8.85 -13.14 5.58
CA ILE A 92 7.48 -13.00 6.08
C ILE A 92 6.89 -14.38 6.36
N ASP A 93 6.61 -14.65 7.65
CA ASP A 93 6.01 -15.90 8.11
C ASP A 93 4.60 -15.65 8.68
N PRO A 94 3.72 -16.64 8.63
CA PRO A 94 2.42 -16.55 9.28
C PRO A 94 2.55 -16.36 10.79
N ASP A 95 1.69 -15.53 11.36
CA ASP A 95 1.62 -15.29 12.80
C ASP A 95 0.15 -15.19 13.23
N ILE A 96 -0.30 -16.14 14.04
CA ILE A 96 -1.68 -16.21 14.53
C ILE A 96 -2.03 -15.02 15.46
N ASP A 97 -1.02 -14.42 16.06
CA ASP A 97 -1.19 -13.29 16.96
C ASP A 97 -1.14 -11.93 16.25
N ASP A 98 -1.14 -11.92 14.92
CA ASP A 98 -1.17 -10.68 14.15
C ASP A 98 -2.38 -9.83 14.53
N ASN A 99 -2.14 -8.53 14.67
CA ASN A 99 -3.22 -7.59 14.98
C ASN A 99 -4.25 -7.56 13.85
N PRO A 100 -5.51 -7.91 14.11
CA PRO A 100 -6.54 -7.91 13.07
C PRO A 100 -6.85 -6.52 12.53
N ASN A 101 -6.51 -5.46 13.28
CA ASN A 101 -6.67 -4.08 12.82
C ASN A 101 -5.39 -3.59 12.14
N LEU A 102 -5.21 -4.00 10.89
CA LEU A 102 -4.03 -3.66 10.09
C LEU A 102 -3.87 -2.15 9.88
N ALA A 103 -4.97 -1.41 9.80
CA ALA A 103 -4.92 0.03 9.63
C ALA A 103 -4.34 0.71 10.86
N GLN A 104 -4.69 0.26 12.04
CA GLN A 104 -4.13 0.80 13.28
C GLN A 104 -2.60 0.62 13.31
N THR A 105 -2.13 -0.58 13.04
CA THR A 105 -0.69 -0.88 13.00
C THR A 105 0.03 0.00 11.96
N THR A 106 -0.59 0.16 10.80
CA THR A 106 -0.02 0.98 9.72
C THR A 106 0.10 2.44 10.13
N LEU A 107 -0.93 2.99 10.76
CA LEU A 107 -0.97 4.40 11.15
C LEU A 107 0.06 4.75 12.24
N GLU A 108 0.52 3.79 13.01
CA GLU A 108 1.58 4.02 13.99
C GLU A 108 2.89 4.49 13.35
N HIS A 109 3.14 4.06 12.11
CA HIS A 109 4.40 4.34 11.42
C HIS A 109 4.22 5.16 10.13
N ALA A 110 3.01 5.21 9.58
CA ALA A 110 2.71 5.91 8.33
C ALA A 110 1.38 6.66 8.44
N PRO A 111 1.24 7.62 9.37
CA PRO A 111 -0.03 8.33 9.55
C PRO A 111 -0.39 9.27 8.41
N ASP A 112 0.59 9.72 7.65
CA ASP A 112 0.44 10.75 6.63
C ASP A 112 0.66 10.23 5.20
N ALA A 113 0.58 8.92 4.99
CA ALA A 113 0.72 8.35 3.65
C ALA A 113 -0.42 8.80 2.75
N SER A 114 -0.12 8.97 1.47
CA SER A 114 -1.13 9.31 0.45
C SER A 114 -1.83 8.09 -0.10
N PHE A 115 -1.16 6.93 -0.05
CA PHE A 115 -1.68 5.65 -0.52
C PHE A 115 -1.52 4.59 0.55
N TYR A 116 -2.57 3.84 0.78
CA TYR A 116 -2.57 2.67 1.67
C TYR A 116 -2.96 1.45 0.85
N PHE A 117 -2.08 0.46 0.81
CA PHE A 117 -2.35 -0.84 0.22
C PHE A 117 -2.37 -1.89 1.32
N PHE A 118 -3.47 -2.61 1.43
CA PHE A 118 -3.61 -3.73 2.35
C PHE A 118 -3.75 -5.01 1.56
N THR A 119 -2.92 -6.00 1.83
CA THR A 119 -3.03 -7.33 1.25
C THR A 119 -3.57 -8.27 2.32
N VAL A 120 -4.69 -8.92 2.03
CA VAL A 120 -5.40 -9.81 2.94
C VAL A 120 -5.75 -11.11 2.21
N GLY A 121 -6.23 -12.10 2.96
CA GLY A 121 -6.72 -13.34 2.38
C GLY A 121 -8.23 -13.32 2.13
N ARG A 122 -8.70 -14.36 1.46
CA ARG A 122 -10.11 -14.52 1.07
C ARG A 122 -11.05 -14.61 2.28
N LEU A 123 -10.56 -15.09 3.42
CA LEU A 123 -11.39 -15.30 4.61
C LEU A 123 -11.61 -14.03 5.42
N LYS A 124 -10.88 -12.96 5.13
CA LYS A 124 -11.16 -11.66 5.73
C LYS A 124 -12.46 -11.12 5.15
N THR A 125 -13.45 -10.90 6.02
CA THR A 125 -14.79 -10.51 5.58
C THR A 125 -14.83 -9.07 5.10
N ILE A 126 -15.80 -8.77 4.22
CA ILE A 126 -16.00 -7.40 3.74
C ILE A 126 -16.33 -6.44 4.88
N ASP A 127 -17.06 -6.89 5.90
CA ASP A 127 -17.40 -6.08 7.06
C ASP A 127 -16.15 -5.74 7.87
N ASP A 128 -15.24 -6.69 8.06
CA ASP A 128 -13.95 -6.45 8.73
C ASP A 128 -13.11 -5.45 7.94
N ILE A 129 -13.08 -5.56 6.62
CA ILE A 129 -12.36 -4.64 5.74
C ILE A 129 -12.95 -3.24 5.86
N LYS A 130 -14.27 -3.10 5.76
CA LYS A 130 -14.94 -1.80 5.89
C LYS A 130 -14.65 -1.16 7.24
N HIS A 131 -14.67 -1.95 8.29
CA HIS A 131 -14.40 -1.46 9.64
C HIS A 131 -12.96 -0.97 9.79
N MET A 132 -12.03 -1.73 9.25
CA MET A 132 -10.60 -1.38 9.24
C MET A 132 -10.34 -0.05 8.53
N VAL A 133 -10.92 0.13 7.35
CA VAL A 133 -10.69 1.30 6.51
C VAL A 133 -11.19 2.61 7.15
N LEU A 134 -12.17 2.53 8.06
CA LEU A 134 -12.69 3.72 8.74
C LEU A 134 -11.62 4.48 9.54
N ALA A 135 -10.55 3.82 9.94
CA ALA A 135 -9.46 4.45 10.69
C ALA A 135 -8.55 5.33 9.83
N LEU A 136 -8.60 5.18 8.52
CA LEU A 136 -7.69 5.87 7.60
C LEU A 136 -8.08 7.32 7.35
N PRO A 137 -7.11 8.19 7.04
CA PRO A 137 -7.42 9.57 6.62
C PRO A 137 -8.27 9.59 5.35
N ARG A 138 -9.31 10.42 5.34
CA ARG A 138 -10.22 10.52 4.20
C ARG A 138 -9.55 11.06 2.92
N SER A 139 -8.45 11.77 3.07
CA SER A 139 -7.69 12.31 1.94
C SER A 139 -6.80 11.28 1.26
N ALA A 140 -6.60 10.12 1.89
CA ALA A 140 -5.75 9.08 1.35
C ALA A 140 -6.53 8.14 0.42
N THR A 141 -5.81 7.55 -0.52
CA THR A 141 -6.35 6.50 -1.37
C THR A 141 -6.08 5.15 -0.73
N CYS A 142 -7.10 4.33 -0.58
CA CYS A 142 -6.98 3.00 -0.01
C CYS A 142 -7.37 1.93 -1.03
N VAL A 143 -6.49 0.96 -1.20
CA VAL A 143 -6.73 -0.23 -2.02
C VAL A 143 -6.49 -1.47 -1.16
N VAL A 144 -7.47 -2.36 -1.15
CA VAL A 144 -7.35 -3.66 -0.49
C VAL A 144 -7.23 -4.74 -1.57
N LEU A 145 -6.14 -5.50 -1.51
CA LEU A 145 -5.92 -6.62 -2.42
C LEU A 145 -6.19 -7.91 -1.66
N GLN A 146 -7.19 -8.64 -2.13
CA GLN A 146 -7.61 -9.89 -1.53
C GLN A 146 -7.05 -11.05 -2.34
N ALA A 147 -6.09 -11.76 -1.76
CA ALA A 147 -5.57 -12.98 -2.37
C ALA A 147 -6.64 -14.07 -2.25
N ALA A 148 -7.02 -14.63 -3.38
CA ALA A 148 -8.06 -15.65 -3.47
C ALA A 148 -7.70 -16.62 -4.59
N THR A 149 -6.80 -17.57 -4.30
CA THR A 149 -6.24 -18.49 -5.28
C THR A 149 -7.31 -19.17 -6.13
N GLY A 150 -7.13 -19.10 -7.46
CA GLY A 150 -8.02 -19.73 -8.41
C GLY A 150 -9.32 -18.98 -8.69
N GLN A 151 -9.58 -17.88 -7.99
CA GLN A 151 -10.76 -17.07 -8.24
C GLN A 151 -10.53 -16.09 -9.40
N PRO A 152 -11.57 -15.75 -10.17
CA PRO A 152 -11.42 -14.72 -11.19
C PRO A 152 -11.02 -13.38 -10.58
N ARG A 153 -10.17 -12.64 -11.29
CA ARG A 153 -9.85 -11.28 -10.86
C ARG A 153 -11.12 -10.42 -10.89
N ALA A 154 -11.23 -9.53 -9.92
CA ALA A 154 -12.36 -8.62 -9.81
C ALA A 154 -11.92 -7.33 -9.15
N ILE A 155 -12.59 -6.24 -9.51
CA ILE A 155 -12.38 -4.93 -8.88
C ILE A 155 -13.74 -4.40 -8.47
N LYS A 156 -13.88 -4.04 -7.21
CA LYS A 156 -15.10 -3.48 -6.67
C LYS A 156 -14.79 -2.18 -5.93
N ARG A 157 -15.43 -1.11 -6.36
CA ARG A 157 -15.20 0.21 -5.79
C ARG A 157 -16.25 0.50 -4.72
N TYR A 158 -15.76 0.90 -3.56
CA TYR A 158 -16.57 1.39 -2.45
C TYR A 158 -16.29 2.89 -2.25
N SER A 159 -17.06 3.54 -1.40
CA SER A 159 -16.88 4.98 -1.14
C SER A 159 -15.51 5.32 -0.56
N ASP A 160 -14.97 4.45 0.29
CA ASP A 160 -13.76 4.75 1.05
C ASP A 160 -12.54 3.91 0.61
N PHE A 161 -12.74 2.92 -0.25
CA PHE A 161 -11.66 2.05 -0.72
C PHE A 161 -12.05 1.30 -1.99
N THR A 162 -11.07 0.70 -2.62
CA THR A 162 -11.27 -0.22 -3.73
C THR A 162 -10.79 -1.61 -3.30
N LEU A 163 -11.61 -2.63 -3.54
CA LEU A 163 -11.27 -4.02 -3.28
C LEU A 163 -10.95 -4.72 -4.59
N ALA A 164 -9.75 -5.26 -4.68
CA ALA A 164 -9.31 -6.04 -5.85
C ALA A 164 -9.09 -7.48 -5.42
N THR A 165 -9.73 -8.42 -6.13
CA THR A 165 -9.53 -9.85 -5.96
C THR A 165 -8.43 -10.33 -6.89
N VAL A 166 -7.41 -10.96 -6.34
CA VAL A 166 -6.25 -11.50 -7.07
C VAL A 166 -6.27 -13.02 -6.94
N GLY A 167 -6.60 -13.71 -8.03
CA GLY A 167 -6.65 -15.17 -8.05
C GLY A 167 -5.33 -15.81 -8.48
N ASP A 168 -4.52 -15.06 -9.20
CA ASP A 168 -3.20 -15.45 -9.69
C ASP A 168 -2.32 -14.20 -9.78
N LEU A 169 -1.03 -14.37 -9.56
CA LEU A 169 -0.10 -13.24 -9.61
C LEU A 169 -0.09 -12.56 -11.00
N ASN A 170 -0.34 -13.32 -12.06
CA ASN A 170 -0.40 -12.79 -13.42
C ASN A 170 -1.58 -11.82 -13.64
N ASP A 171 -2.57 -11.81 -12.76
CA ASP A 171 -3.68 -10.86 -12.83
C ASP A 171 -3.29 -9.46 -12.34
N LEU A 172 -2.21 -9.36 -11.58
CA LEU A 172 -1.85 -8.12 -10.88
C LEU A 172 -1.54 -6.95 -11.82
N PRO A 173 -0.81 -7.12 -12.95
CA PRO A 173 -0.57 -6.00 -13.86
C PRO A 173 -1.85 -5.39 -14.42
N MET A 174 -2.84 -6.20 -14.76
CA MET A 174 -4.13 -5.69 -15.25
C MET A 174 -4.90 -4.96 -14.15
N ILE A 175 -4.89 -5.49 -12.95
CA ILE A 175 -5.54 -4.87 -11.78
C ILE A 175 -4.89 -3.50 -11.51
N MET A 176 -3.58 -3.44 -11.44
CA MET A 176 -2.87 -2.20 -11.16
C MET A 176 -3.07 -1.17 -12.28
N GLY A 177 -3.18 -1.61 -13.53
CA GLY A 177 -3.49 -0.74 -14.66
C GLY A 177 -4.86 -0.07 -14.56
N VAL A 178 -5.84 -0.76 -14.01
CA VAL A 178 -7.20 -0.20 -13.80
C VAL A 178 -7.23 0.74 -12.60
N LEU A 179 -6.37 0.52 -11.60
CA LEU A 179 -6.29 1.33 -10.38
C LEU A 179 -5.47 2.60 -10.56
N ALA A 180 -4.63 2.65 -11.59
CA ALA A 180 -3.73 3.77 -11.87
C ALA A 180 -4.48 5.04 -12.32
#